data_23b70b2fddcd420f654b5762ae958254
#
_entry.id   23b70b2fddcd420f654b5762ae958254
#
_cell.length_a   1.000
_cell.length_b   1.000
_cell.length_c   1.000
_cell.angle_alpha   90.00
_cell.angle_beta   90.00
_cell.angle_gamma   90.00
#
_symmetry.space_group_name_H-M   'P 1'
#
loop_
_entity.id
_entity.type
_entity.pdbx_description
1 polymer ?
#
loop_
_entity_poly.entity_id
_entity_poly.type
_entity_poly.pdbx_seq_one_letter_code
_entity_poly.pdbx_strand_id
1 'polypeptide(L)'
;MEEVVFDHLHATAFQGQPLGRTILGPKENIASIQRDDLVDYIKKNYTADRMVLVSAGGVPHNQLVELAEKHFANLPSEPYTSAAARSAAAQKQTPDFIGSEVRIRDDTIPTANIAIAVEGVSWKDDDYFTALVTQAIVGNWDRAMGNSPYLGSKLSTFIHEEKLANSFMSFSTSYSDTG
;
A
#
# COMPACT_ATOMS: atom_id res chain seq x y z
N MET A 1 9.04 -4.61 -13.60
CA MET A 1 7.87 -5.41 -14.04
C MET A 1 6.90 -5.66 -12.89
N GLU A 2 7.37 -6.08 -11.74
CA GLU A 2 6.55 -6.36 -10.55
C GLU A 2 5.65 -5.18 -10.15
N GLU A 3 6.20 -3.97 -10.01
CA GLU A 3 5.43 -2.75 -9.68
C GLU A 3 4.28 -2.50 -10.67
N VAL A 4 4.50 -2.73 -11.95
CA VAL A 4 3.47 -2.56 -12.99
C VAL A 4 2.34 -3.57 -12.80
N VAL A 5 2.68 -4.82 -12.48
CA VAL A 5 1.69 -5.87 -12.20
C VAL A 5 0.87 -5.52 -10.96
N PHE A 6 1.50 -5.01 -9.90
CA PHE A 6 0.79 -4.57 -8.69
C PHE A 6 -0.09 -3.35 -8.90
N ASP A 7 0.34 -2.38 -9.69
CA ASP A 7 -0.50 -1.24 -10.07
C ASP A 7 -1.74 -1.70 -10.83
N HIS A 8 -1.58 -2.61 -11.80
CA HIS A 8 -2.72 -3.19 -12.51
C HIS A 8 -3.62 -4.04 -11.61
N LEU A 9 -3.04 -4.78 -10.66
CA LEU A 9 -3.81 -5.57 -9.70
C LEU A 9 -4.72 -4.67 -8.86
N HIS A 10 -4.17 -3.60 -8.27
CA HIS A 10 -4.95 -2.63 -7.49
C HIS A 10 -6.00 -1.92 -8.34
N ALA A 11 -5.63 -1.47 -9.53
CA ALA A 11 -6.58 -0.83 -10.46
C ALA A 11 -7.73 -1.75 -10.87
N THR A 12 -7.48 -3.05 -10.92
CA THR A 12 -8.46 -4.07 -11.27
C THR A 12 -9.35 -4.43 -10.07
N ALA A 13 -8.73 -4.62 -8.90
CA ALA A 13 -9.43 -5.00 -7.67
C ALA A 13 -10.30 -3.87 -7.09
N PHE A 14 -9.89 -2.62 -7.24
CA PHE A 14 -10.54 -1.44 -6.66
C PHE A 14 -10.91 -0.40 -7.75
N GLN A 15 -11.58 -0.86 -8.80
CA GLN A 15 -11.93 -0.03 -9.97
C GLN A 15 -12.71 1.22 -9.59
N GLY A 16 -12.24 2.38 -10.09
CA GLY A 16 -12.91 3.67 -9.87
C GLY A 16 -12.75 4.26 -8.47
N GLN A 17 -12.09 3.53 -7.56
CA GLN A 17 -11.91 3.93 -6.17
C GLN A 17 -10.50 4.49 -5.93
N PRO A 18 -10.28 5.28 -4.85
CA PRO A 18 -8.97 5.84 -4.54
C PRO A 18 -7.85 4.81 -4.41
N LEU A 19 -8.14 3.63 -3.83
CA LEU A 19 -7.16 2.57 -3.64
C LEU A 19 -6.70 1.92 -4.95
N GLY A 20 -7.52 1.99 -6.00
CA GLY A 20 -7.17 1.50 -7.34
C GLY A 20 -6.36 2.50 -8.19
N ARG A 21 -6.02 3.67 -7.67
CA ARG A 21 -5.21 4.65 -8.40
C ARG A 21 -3.73 4.34 -8.29
N THR A 22 -2.99 4.52 -9.40
CA THR A 22 -1.53 4.38 -9.36
C THR A 22 -0.89 5.38 -8.40
N ILE A 23 0.07 4.91 -7.61
CA ILE A 23 0.78 5.73 -6.61
C ILE A 23 1.59 6.83 -7.30
N LEU A 24 2.21 6.53 -8.42
CA LEU A 24 3.04 7.49 -9.16
C LEU A 24 2.22 8.49 -9.98
N GLY A 25 0.93 8.24 -10.14
CA GLY A 25 0.04 9.08 -10.96
C GLY A 25 0.18 8.85 -12.47
N PRO A 26 -0.80 9.32 -13.25
CA PRO A 26 -0.74 9.27 -14.70
C PRO A 26 0.39 10.18 -15.25
N LYS A 27 1.02 9.74 -16.32
CA LYS A 27 2.11 10.48 -16.98
C LYS A 27 1.71 11.91 -17.37
N GLU A 28 0.47 12.07 -17.79
CA GLU A 28 -0.10 13.36 -18.20
C GLU A 28 -0.16 14.34 -17.02
N ASN A 29 -0.55 13.87 -15.84
CA ASN A 29 -0.58 14.65 -14.61
C ASN A 29 0.84 15.05 -14.19
N ILE A 30 1.79 14.10 -14.23
CA ILE A 30 3.19 14.37 -13.89
C ILE A 30 3.77 15.46 -14.79
N ALA A 31 3.47 15.42 -16.09
CA ALA A 31 3.95 16.40 -17.06
C ALA A 31 3.29 17.79 -16.90
N SER A 32 2.10 17.87 -16.27
CA SER A 32 1.35 19.11 -16.11
C SER A 32 1.54 19.79 -14.75
N ILE A 33 2.01 19.07 -13.72
CA ILE A 33 2.23 19.61 -12.38
C ILE A 33 3.22 20.78 -12.42
N GLN A 34 2.82 21.90 -11.84
CA GLN A 34 3.60 23.11 -11.71
C GLN A 34 3.99 23.34 -10.23
N ARG A 35 4.94 24.25 -10.03
CA ARG A 35 5.38 24.67 -8.68
C ARG A 35 4.20 25.10 -7.80
N ASP A 36 3.25 25.82 -8.36
CA ASP A 36 2.13 26.39 -7.62
C ASP A 36 1.16 25.31 -7.14
N ASP A 37 0.99 24.21 -7.89
CA ASP A 37 0.22 23.04 -7.44
C ASP A 37 0.85 22.41 -6.19
N LEU A 38 2.18 22.31 -6.14
CA LEU A 38 2.91 21.80 -4.98
C LEU A 38 2.78 22.74 -3.78
N VAL A 39 2.89 24.04 -4.00
CA VAL A 39 2.72 25.04 -2.94
C VAL A 39 1.32 25.00 -2.36
N ASP A 40 0.31 24.91 -3.21
CA ASP A 40 -1.09 24.81 -2.80
C ASP A 40 -1.38 23.50 -2.06
N TYR A 41 -0.79 22.39 -2.50
CA TYR A 41 -0.88 21.12 -1.80
C TYR A 41 -0.31 21.22 -0.38
N ILE A 42 0.89 21.82 -0.24
CA ILE A 42 1.52 22.01 1.07
C ILE A 42 0.65 22.89 1.96
N LYS A 43 0.18 24.03 1.46
CA LYS A 43 -0.69 24.94 2.23
C LYS A 43 -1.97 24.27 2.73
N LYS A 44 -2.58 23.42 1.92
CA LYS A 44 -3.84 22.73 2.25
C LYS A 44 -3.65 21.54 3.19
N ASN A 45 -2.51 20.86 3.13
CA ASN A 45 -2.34 19.58 3.81
C ASN A 45 -1.37 19.62 4.99
N TYR A 46 -0.42 20.58 5.02
CA TYR A 46 0.58 20.70 6.07
C TYR A 46 0.20 21.81 7.06
N THR A 47 -0.89 21.59 7.79
CA THR A 47 -1.36 22.47 8.86
C THR A 47 -1.03 21.86 10.21
N ALA A 48 -0.83 22.70 11.25
CA ALA A 48 -0.39 22.25 12.57
C ALA A 48 -1.33 21.19 13.18
N ASP A 49 -2.62 21.32 12.95
CA ASP A 49 -3.66 20.39 13.41
C ASP A 49 -3.66 19.01 12.74
N ARG A 50 -2.95 18.88 11.60
CA ARG A 50 -2.82 17.63 10.85
C ARG A 50 -1.47 16.94 11.04
N MET A 51 -0.56 17.54 11.83
CA MET A 51 0.79 17.04 12.01
C MET A 51 0.95 16.41 13.39
N VAL A 52 1.66 15.30 13.44
CA VAL A 52 2.05 14.64 14.69
C VAL A 52 3.57 14.47 14.65
N LEU A 53 4.24 15.08 15.63
CA LEU A 53 5.69 14.93 15.82
C LEU A 53 5.95 13.84 16.84
N VAL A 54 6.66 12.79 16.42
CA VAL A 54 7.06 11.69 17.31
C VAL A 54 8.57 11.58 17.33
N SER A 55 9.13 11.39 18.51
CA SER A 55 10.56 11.14 18.69
C SER A 55 10.78 9.94 19.59
N ALA A 56 11.68 9.05 19.15
CA ALA A 56 12.15 7.94 19.96
C ALA A 56 13.68 8.00 20.03
N GLY A 57 14.25 8.00 21.25
CA GLY A 57 15.69 8.08 21.45
C GLY A 57 16.08 8.91 22.67
N GLY A 58 17.34 9.38 22.68
CA GLY A 58 17.95 10.07 23.83
C GLY A 58 17.57 11.53 24.02
N VAL A 59 16.63 12.09 23.25
CA VAL A 59 16.22 13.51 23.38
C VAL A 59 15.18 13.64 24.49
N PRO A 60 15.40 14.48 25.51
CA PRO A 60 14.40 14.74 26.54
C PRO A 60 13.13 15.36 25.96
N HIS A 61 11.96 14.94 26.45
CA HIS A 61 10.67 15.40 25.98
C HIS A 61 10.55 16.94 25.97
N ASN A 62 10.95 17.59 27.05
CA ASN A 62 10.85 19.05 27.15
C ASN A 62 11.68 19.77 26.08
N GLN A 63 12.87 19.27 25.76
CA GLN A 63 13.68 19.82 24.67
C GLN A 63 13.01 19.64 23.30
N LEU A 64 12.33 18.51 23.08
CA LEU A 64 11.57 18.28 21.86
C LEU A 64 10.40 19.28 21.75
N VAL A 65 9.68 19.53 22.86
CA VAL A 65 8.58 20.50 22.91
C VAL A 65 9.09 21.91 22.58
N GLU A 66 10.18 22.36 23.20
CA GLU A 66 10.79 23.67 22.92
C GLU A 66 11.19 23.83 21.45
N LEU A 67 11.79 22.77 20.86
CA LEU A 67 12.16 22.78 19.45
C LEU A 67 10.92 22.79 18.54
N ALA A 68 9.89 22.04 18.89
CA ALA A 68 8.63 22.04 18.16
C ALA A 68 7.96 23.41 18.20
N GLU A 69 7.82 24.03 19.35
CA GLU A 69 7.28 25.37 19.50
C GLU A 69 8.08 26.41 18.71
N LYS A 70 9.41 26.33 18.76
CA LYS A 70 10.29 27.25 18.03
C LYS A 70 10.15 27.13 16.51
N HIS A 71 10.04 25.93 15.98
CA HIS A 71 10.12 25.70 14.52
C HIS A 71 8.76 25.55 13.85
N PHE A 72 7.71 25.18 14.58
CA PHE A 72 6.37 24.94 14.04
C PHE A 72 5.30 25.94 14.49
N ALA A 73 5.66 26.92 15.39
CA ALA A 73 4.72 27.91 15.88
C ALA A 73 4.01 28.74 14.79
N ASN A 74 4.67 28.92 13.64
CA ASN A 74 4.14 29.72 12.53
C ASN A 74 3.39 28.90 11.47
N LEU A 75 3.19 27.60 11.70
CA LEU A 75 2.38 26.82 10.79
C LEU A 75 0.93 27.28 10.84
N PRO A 76 0.27 27.42 9.69
CA PRO A 76 -1.15 27.71 9.66
C PRO A 76 -1.91 26.61 10.42
N SER A 77 -2.83 27.03 11.27
CA SER A 77 -3.79 26.15 11.92
C SER A 77 -5.15 26.50 11.37
N GLU A 78 -5.74 25.62 10.60
CA GLU A 78 -7.16 25.75 10.27
C GLU A 78 -7.98 25.42 11.54
N PRO A 79 -9.06 26.19 11.79
CA PRO A 79 -9.95 25.83 12.89
C PRO A 79 -10.43 24.40 12.66
N TYR A 80 -10.05 23.53 13.58
CA TYR A 80 -10.37 22.11 13.53
C TYR A 80 -11.88 21.93 13.52
N THR A 81 -12.48 21.85 12.34
CA THR A 81 -13.83 21.30 12.25
C THR A 81 -13.82 19.97 13.01
N SER A 82 -14.68 19.85 14.00
CA SER A 82 -14.64 18.82 15.03
C SER A 82 -14.20 17.44 14.52
N ALA A 83 -13.57 16.61 15.34
CA ALA A 83 -13.21 15.24 15.00
C ALA A 83 -14.41 14.47 14.40
N ALA A 84 -15.64 14.81 14.78
CA ALA A 84 -16.88 14.30 14.22
C ALA A 84 -17.12 14.78 12.77
N ALA A 85 -16.80 16.01 12.41
CA ALA A 85 -16.96 16.50 11.04
C ALA A 85 -15.89 15.91 10.11
N ARG A 86 -14.68 15.63 10.62
CA ARG A 86 -13.67 14.89 9.87
C ARG A 86 -13.98 13.40 9.77
N SER A 87 -14.53 12.81 10.81
CA SER A 87 -15.02 11.44 10.77
C SER A 87 -16.19 11.29 9.80
N ALA A 88 -17.07 12.27 9.70
CA ALA A 88 -18.17 12.28 8.73
C ALA A 88 -17.70 12.55 7.28
N ALA A 89 -16.72 13.45 7.08
CA ALA A 89 -16.08 13.66 5.78
C ALA A 89 -15.11 12.53 5.41
N ALA A 90 -14.58 11.83 6.40
CA ALA A 90 -13.82 10.60 6.33
C ALA A 90 -14.66 9.37 6.71
N GLN A 91 -15.98 9.39 6.54
CA GLN A 91 -16.71 8.18 6.26
C GLN A 91 -16.27 7.72 4.86
N LYS A 92 -15.02 7.28 4.85
CA LYS A 92 -14.47 6.47 3.80
C LYS A 92 -15.47 5.35 3.58
N GLN A 93 -16.10 5.34 2.44
CA GLN A 93 -16.69 4.12 1.96
C GLN A 93 -15.56 3.09 1.99
N THR A 94 -15.75 2.04 2.76
CA THR A 94 -14.86 0.88 2.72
C THR A 94 -14.67 0.53 1.25
N PRO A 95 -13.45 0.39 0.75
CA PRO A 95 -13.24 0.05 -0.64
C PRO A 95 -13.93 -1.27 -0.97
N ASP A 96 -14.70 -1.30 -2.03
CA ASP A 96 -15.32 -2.52 -2.51
C ASP A 96 -14.33 -3.30 -3.36
N PHE A 97 -14.05 -4.55 -2.97
CA PHE A 97 -13.26 -5.45 -3.79
C PHE A 97 -14.08 -5.94 -4.98
N ILE A 98 -13.58 -5.70 -6.18
CA ILE A 98 -14.24 -6.07 -7.43
C ILE A 98 -13.49 -7.24 -8.07
N GLY A 99 -14.17 -8.39 -8.18
CA GLY A 99 -13.64 -9.54 -8.91
C GLY A 99 -13.61 -9.24 -10.41
N SER A 100 -12.42 -9.10 -10.98
CA SER A 100 -12.22 -8.74 -12.37
C SER A 100 -10.91 -9.33 -12.90
N GLU A 101 -10.71 -9.28 -14.20
CA GLU A 101 -9.53 -9.80 -14.86
C GLU A 101 -9.01 -8.82 -15.91
N VAL A 102 -7.69 -8.59 -15.91
CA VAL A 102 -6.99 -7.85 -16.95
C VAL A 102 -5.89 -8.73 -17.52
N ARG A 103 -5.87 -8.86 -18.84
CA ARG A 103 -4.82 -9.57 -19.59
C ARG A 103 -4.12 -8.60 -20.51
N ILE A 104 -2.81 -8.45 -20.33
CA ILE A 104 -1.96 -7.62 -21.18
C ILE A 104 -1.01 -8.54 -21.92
N ARG A 105 -1.08 -8.52 -23.24
CA ARG A 105 -0.16 -9.28 -24.08
C ARG A 105 0.96 -8.39 -24.58
N ASP A 106 2.19 -8.81 -24.27
CA ASP A 106 3.41 -8.17 -24.77
C ASP A 106 4.38 -9.27 -25.22
N ASP A 107 4.49 -9.45 -26.51
CA ASP A 107 5.30 -10.52 -27.11
C ASP A 107 6.82 -10.22 -27.02
N THR A 108 7.22 -9.06 -26.50
CA THR A 108 8.63 -8.70 -26.24
C THR A 108 9.12 -9.23 -24.90
N ILE A 109 8.22 -9.62 -24.00
CA ILE A 109 8.53 -10.11 -22.65
C ILE A 109 8.56 -11.66 -22.69
N PRO A 110 9.68 -12.29 -22.32
CA PRO A 110 9.84 -13.75 -22.45
C PRO A 110 9.10 -14.56 -21.37
N THR A 111 8.56 -13.91 -20.33
CA THR A 111 7.92 -14.56 -19.19
C THR A 111 6.52 -14.01 -18.95
N ALA A 112 5.60 -14.86 -18.52
CA ALA A 112 4.32 -14.45 -18.00
C ALA A 112 4.47 -14.01 -16.53
N ASN A 113 3.90 -12.84 -16.20
CA ASN A 113 3.80 -12.32 -14.85
C ASN A 113 2.33 -12.33 -14.46
N ILE A 114 1.96 -13.14 -13.47
CA ILE A 114 0.58 -13.39 -13.08
C ILE A 114 0.41 -12.95 -11.62
N ALA A 115 -0.57 -12.11 -11.34
CA ALA A 115 -1.00 -11.80 -9.99
C ALA A 115 -2.46 -12.23 -9.81
N ILE A 116 -2.73 -12.91 -8.70
CA ILE A 116 -4.08 -13.34 -8.32
C ILE A 116 -4.33 -12.79 -6.93
N ALA A 117 -5.41 -12.04 -6.75
CA ALA A 117 -5.80 -11.49 -5.48
C ALA A 117 -7.22 -11.95 -5.10
N VAL A 118 -7.41 -12.08 -3.81
CA VAL A 118 -8.71 -12.19 -3.16
C VAL A 118 -8.82 -11.07 -2.14
N GLU A 119 -10.03 -10.71 -1.77
CA GLU A 119 -10.22 -9.74 -0.70
C GLU A 119 -9.53 -10.22 0.58
N GLY A 120 -8.72 -9.36 1.14
CA GLY A 120 -8.01 -9.58 2.38
C GLY A 120 -8.70 -8.92 3.57
N VAL A 121 -7.92 -8.65 4.62
CA VAL A 121 -8.43 -8.08 5.86
C VAL A 121 -7.70 -6.78 6.22
N SER A 122 -8.41 -5.87 6.88
CA SER A 122 -7.82 -4.67 7.46
C SER A 122 -6.83 -5.06 8.58
N TRP A 123 -5.82 -4.20 8.84
CA TRP A 123 -4.94 -4.41 10.00
C TRP A 123 -5.63 -4.24 11.36
N LYS A 124 -6.90 -3.78 11.38
CA LYS A 124 -7.73 -3.65 12.57
C LYS A 124 -8.63 -4.85 12.79
N ASP A 125 -8.68 -5.75 11.84
CA ASP A 125 -9.49 -6.93 11.85
C ASP A 125 -8.92 -7.99 12.83
N ASP A 126 -9.80 -8.72 13.50
CA ASP A 126 -9.40 -9.80 14.41
C ASP A 126 -8.66 -10.92 13.66
N ASP A 127 -8.95 -11.09 12.37
CA ASP A 127 -8.33 -12.08 11.49
C ASP A 127 -7.01 -11.61 10.85
N TYR A 128 -6.50 -10.43 11.21
CA TYR A 128 -5.23 -9.93 10.66
C TYR A 128 -4.08 -10.93 10.84
N PHE A 129 -3.89 -11.46 12.04
CA PHE A 129 -2.84 -12.45 12.31
C PHE A 129 -3.12 -13.79 11.63
N THR A 130 -4.38 -14.17 11.48
CA THR A 130 -4.79 -15.34 10.70
C THR A 130 -4.35 -15.21 9.24
N ALA A 131 -4.52 -14.03 8.63
CA ALA A 131 -4.07 -13.74 7.27
C ALA A 131 -2.55 -13.84 7.12
N LEU A 132 -1.77 -13.32 8.10
CA LEU A 132 -0.31 -13.44 8.10
C LEU A 132 0.16 -14.89 8.22
N VAL A 133 -0.48 -15.70 9.06
CA VAL A 133 -0.19 -17.13 9.17
C VAL A 133 -0.55 -17.85 7.88
N THR A 134 -1.67 -17.52 7.25
CA THR A 134 -2.08 -18.07 5.97
C THR A 134 -1.05 -17.77 4.87
N GLN A 135 -0.56 -16.52 4.81
CA GLN A 135 0.54 -16.16 3.92
C GLN A 135 1.78 -17.03 4.13
N ALA A 136 2.16 -17.26 5.40
CA ALA A 136 3.32 -18.09 5.75
C ALA A 136 3.13 -19.56 5.34
N ILE A 137 1.90 -20.08 5.43
CA ILE A 137 1.56 -21.45 5.00
C ILE A 137 1.63 -21.57 3.48
N VAL A 138 1.11 -20.60 2.73
CA VAL A 138 1.22 -20.57 1.26
C VAL A 138 2.68 -20.41 0.86
N GLY A 139 3.42 -19.53 1.52
CA GLY A 139 4.85 -19.36 1.40
C GLY A 139 5.29 -18.66 0.10
N ASN A 140 6.55 -18.80 -0.20
CA ASN A 140 7.19 -18.28 -1.40
C ASN A 140 8.28 -19.26 -1.88
N TRP A 141 8.66 -19.14 -3.12
CA TRP A 141 9.75 -19.90 -3.68
C TRP A 141 10.33 -19.22 -4.93
N ASP A 142 11.63 -19.28 -5.05
CA ASP A 142 12.36 -18.79 -6.22
C ASP A 142 13.43 -19.79 -6.61
N ARG A 143 13.37 -20.24 -7.85
CA ARG A 143 14.32 -21.17 -8.43
C ARG A 143 15.76 -20.65 -8.42
N ALA A 144 15.95 -19.33 -8.57
CA ALA A 144 17.27 -18.71 -8.62
C ALA A 144 17.96 -18.63 -7.26
N MET A 145 17.20 -18.65 -6.17
CA MET A 145 17.74 -18.57 -4.81
C MET A 145 18.33 -19.88 -4.27
N GLY A 146 18.25 -20.98 -5.02
CA GLY A 146 18.83 -22.27 -4.62
C GLY A 146 18.18 -22.92 -3.41
N ASN A 147 17.10 -22.39 -2.90
CA ASN A 147 16.36 -22.98 -1.78
C ASN A 147 15.76 -24.32 -2.18
N SER A 148 15.87 -25.30 -1.29
CA SER A 148 15.23 -26.58 -1.51
C SER A 148 13.71 -26.40 -1.56
N PRO A 149 13.03 -26.82 -2.63
CA PRO A 149 11.57 -26.72 -2.71
C PRO A 149 10.86 -27.56 -1.63
N TYR A 150 11.55 -28.57 -1.12
CA TYR A 150 11.00 -29.48 -0.09
C TYR A 150 11.07 -28.91 1.34
N LEU A 151 11.77 -27.79 1.55
CA LEU A 151 11.79 -27.06 2.82
C LEU A 151 10.73 -25.94 2.87
N GLY A 152 10.02 -25.71 1.75
CA GLY A 152 8.98 -24.71 1.64
C GLY A 152 7.57 -25.25 1.90
N SER A 153 6.60 -24.59 1.33
CA SER A 153 5.19 -24.99 1.39
C SER A 153 4.89 -26.15 0.43
N LYS A 154 3.73 -26.79 0.61
CA LYS A 154 3.24 -27.78 -0.36
C LYS A 154 3.12 -27.20 -1.77
N LEU A 155 2.77 -25.92 -1.86
CA LEU A 155 2.67 -25.21 -3.14
C LEU A 155 4.04 -25.08 -3.80
N SER A 156 5.11 -24.75 -3.04
CA SER A 156 6.47 -24.67 -3.60
C SER A 156 6.95 -26.00 -4.15
N THR A 157 6.70 -27.08 -3.44
CA THR A 157 7.02 -28.45 -3.91
C THR A 157 6.28 -28.76 -5.21
N PHE A 158 4.98 -28.53 -5.26
CA PHE A 158 4.15 -28.79 -6.44
C PHE A 158 4.61 -27.97 -7.66
N ILE A 159 4.83 -26.67 -7.49
CA ILE A 159 5.30 -25.77 -8.56
C ILE A 159 6.66 -26.23 -9.10
N HIS A 160 7.56 -26.68 -8.21
CA HIS A 160 8.87 -27.18 -8.60
C HIS A 160 8.78 -28.50 -9.39
N GLU A 161 8.04 -29.47 -8.88
CA GLU A 161 7.89 -30.79 -9.49
C GLU A 161 7.23 -30.72 -10.88
N GLU A 162 6.15 -29.95 -10.98
CA GLU A 162 5.40 -29.75 -12.23
C GLU A 162 6.02 -28.69 -13.15
N LYS A 163 7.09 -28.00 -12.71
CA LYS A 163 7.79 -26.95 -13.49
C LYS A 163 6.86 -25.82 -13.96
N LEU A 164 5.91 -25.42 -13.14
CA LEU A 164 4.86 -24.47 -13.52
C LEU A 164 5.34 -23.03 -13.57
N ALA A 165 6.29 -22.65 -12.70
CA ALA A 165 6.80 -21.28 -12.64
C ALA A 165 8.30 -21.25 -12.27
N ASN A 166 8.95 -20.13 -12.51
CA ASN A 166 10.31 -19.88 -12.05
C ASN A 166 10.35 -19.41 -10.60
N SER A 167 9.33 -18.68 -10.19
CA SER A 167 9.15 -18.20 -8.83
C SER A 167 7.68 -17.94 -8.53
N PHE A 168 7.32 -17.95 -7.27
CA PHE A 168 6.07 -17.37 -6.79
C PHE A 168 6.28 -16.72 -5.42
N MET A 169 5.47 -15.73 -5.14
CA MET A 169 5.42 -15.04 -3.86
C MET A 169 3.98 -14.89 -3.42
N SER A 170 3.70 -15.22 -2.16
CA SER A 170 2.43 -14.88 -1.52
C SER A 170 2.66 -13.77 -0.50
N PHE A 171 1.72 -12.85 -0.43
CA PHE A 171 1.75 -11.78 0.56
C PHE A 171 0.33 -11.39 0.94
N SER A 172 0.19 -10.85 2.14
CA SER A 172 -1.04 -10.25 2.63
C SER A 172 -0.78 -8.77 2.84
N THR A 173 -1.47 -7.95 2.06
CA THR A 173 -1.40 -6.49 2.21
C THR A 173 -2.65 -6.03 2.91
N SER A 174 -2.48 -5.38 4.07
CA SER A 174 -3.61 -4.87 4.86
C SER A 174 -3.59 -3.35 4.88
N TYR A 175 -4.76 -2.76 4.71
CA TYR A 175 -5.02 -1.33 4.79
C TYR A 175 -5.82 -1.00 6.05
N SER A 176 -6.22 0.26 6.22
CA SER A 176 -6.99 0.70 7.40
C SER A 176 -8.42 0.19 7.43
N ASP A 177 -8.94 -0.24 6.27
CA ASP A 177 -10.34 -0.52 6.00
C ASP A 177 -10.59 -1.73 5.08
N THR A 178 -9.55 -2.34 4.53
CA THR A 178 -9.60 -3.51 3.66
C THR A 178 -8.22 -4.18 3.57
N GLY A 179 -8.08 -5.17 2.73
CA GLY A 179 -6.84 -5.85 2.41
C GLY A 179 -6.87 -6.52 1.04
#